data_5a82db7897ecef5c0d58f3af8b22e596
#
_entry.id   5a82db7897ecef5c0d58f3af8b22e596
#
_cell.length_a   1.000
_cell.length_b   1.000
_cell.length_c   1.000
_cell.angle_alpha   90.00
_cell.angle_beta   90.00
_cell.angle_gamma   90.00
#
_symmetry.space_group_name_H-M   'P 1'
#
loop_
_entity.id
_entity.type
_entity.pdbx_description
1 polymer ?
#
loop_
_entity_poly.entity_id
_entity_poly.type
_entity_poly.pdbx_seq_one_letter_code
_entity_poly.pdbx_strand_id
1 'polypeptide(L)'
;ALEMVMFGRSAHLGFFRQPTEEDREKALACMEEIGVAFLQDKLCNEMSGGELQMVLIARALAAEPKILILDEPESNLDFKNQLTVLDTIKNLSRTKNISVIVNTHYPDHALQISDSAVILKQNGECLYGTSRSIISEENLIDAFNVKVRLRDVDIEQSVYTCVIPVAVLQKAAV
;
A
#
# COMPACT_ATOMS: atom_id res chain seq x y z
N ALA A 1 -1.53 -20.82 1.35
CA ALA A 1 -2.02 -19.44 1.37
C ALA A 1 -3.41 -19.32 2.00
N LEU A 2 -4.35 -20.19 1.68
CA LEU A 2 -5.70 -20.06 2.22
C LEU A 2 -5.73 -20.03 3.76
N GLU A 3 -4.97 -20.87 4.43
CA GLU A 3 -4.85 -20.86 5.90
C GLU A 3 -4.31 -19.50 6.40
N MET A 4 -3.34 -18.91 5.70
CA MET A 4 -2.82 -17.58 6.02
C MET A 4 -3.92 -16.52 5.93
N VAL A 5 -4.77 -16.57 4.90
CA VAL A 5 -5.90 -15.64 4.77
C VAL A 5 -6.96 -15.88 5.82
N MET A 6 -7.23 -17.16 6.17
CA MET A 6 -8.14 -17.52 7.25
C MET A 6 -7.73 -16.95 8.62
N PHE A 7 -6.43 -16.72 8.88
CA PHE A 7 -6.02 -16.01 10.09
C PHE A 7 -6.61 -14.59 10.19
N GLY A 8 -6.94 -13.95 9.06
CA GLY A 8 -7.68 -12.68 9.07
C GLY A 8 -9.06 -12.78 9.70
N ARG A 9 -9.69 -13.97 9.66
CA ARG A 9 -10.98 -14.22 10.28
C ARG A 9 -10.93 -14.33 11.81
N SER A 10 -9.75 -14.45 12.40
CA SER A 10 -9.59 -14.61 13.85
C SER A 10 -10.25 -13.50 14.68
N ALA A 11 -10.37 -12.29 14.12
CA ALA A 11 -11.08 -11.18 14.77
C ALA A 11 -12.60 -11.45 14.96
N HIS A 12 -13.16 -12.36 14.17
CA HIS A 12 -14.58 -12.75 14.22
C HIS A 12 -14.83 -14.04 15.00
N LEU A 13 -13.74 -14.75 15.39
CA LEU A 13 -13.83 -15.98 16.16
C LEU A 13 -13.88 -15.69 17.65
N GLY A 14 -14.78 -16.37 18.39
CA GLY A 14 -14.75 -16.36 19.85
C GLY A 14 -13.52 -17.12 20.38
N PHE A 15 -13.12 -16.83 21.61
CA PHE A 15 -11.85 -17.25 22.25
C PHE A 15 -11.52 -18.76 22.18
N PHE A 16 -12.55 -19.62 21.94
CA PHE A 16 -12.41 -21.08 21.85
C PHE A 16 -13.03 -21.67 20.58
N ARG A 17 -13.36 -20.83 19.59
CA ARG A 17 -13.95 -21.33 18.34
C ARG A 17 -12.87 -21.61 17.31
N GLN A 18 -13.00 -22.75 16.64
CA GLN A 18 -12.22 -23.03 15.43
C GLN A 18 -12.88 -22.35 14.23
N PRO A 19 -12.08 -21.99 13.18
CA PRO A 19 -12.63 -21.51 11.92
C PRO A 19 -13.67 -22.47 11.35
N THR A 20 -14.75 -21.93 10.84
CA THR A 20 -15.84 -22.65 10.21
C THR A 20 -15.65 -22.75 8.71
N GLU A 21 -16.49 -23.55 8.02
CA GLU A 21 -16.51 -23.55 6.55
C GLU A 21 -16.93 -22.18 6.00
N GLU A 22 -17.80 -21.44 6.67
CA GLU A 22 -18.14 -20.07 6.27
C GLU A 22 -16.93 -19.13 6.32
N ASP A 23 -16.06 -19.27 7.33
CA ASP A 23 -14.82 -18.48 7.40
C ASP A 23 -13.85 -18.84 6.26
N ARG A 24 -13.82 -20.12 5.88
CA ARG A 24 -13.04 -20.60 4.76
C ARG A 24 -13.55 -20.03 3.42
N GLU A 25 -14.86 -20.06 3.21
CA GLU A 25 -15.49 -19.48 2.03
C GLU A 25 -15.23 -17.97 1.93
N LYS A 26 -15.33 -17.22 3.03
CA LYS A 26 -15.01 -15.79 3.08
C LYS A 26 -13.54 -15.51 2.79
N ALA A 27 -12.63 -16.31 3.32
CA ALA A 27 -11.21 -16.19 3.04
C ALA A 27 -10.92 -16.45 1.55
N LEU A 28 -11.54 -17.46 0.96
CA LEU A 28 -11.40 -17.76 -0.47
C LEU A 28 -11.97 -16.63 -1.34
N ALA A 29 -13.14 -16.08 -0.98
CA ALA A 29 -13.71 -14.93 -1.68
C ALA A 29 -12.77 -13.70 -1.66
N CYS A 30 -12.09 -13.45 -0.53
CA CYS A 30 -11.07 -12.40 -0.46
C CYS A 30 -9.87 -12.70 -1.38
N MET A 31 -9.44 -13.96 -1.48
CA MET A 31 -8.37 -14.35 -2.41
C MET A 31 -8.78 -14.19 -3.86
N GLU A 32 -10.03 -14.50 -4.21
CA GLU A 32 -10.59 -14.30 -5.56
C GLU A 32 -10.62 -12.81 -5.91
N GLU A 33 -11.09 -11.97 -4.99
CA GLU A 33 -11.16 -10.53 -5.17
C GLU A 33 -9.79 -9.88 -5.41
N ILE A 34 -8.78 -10.34 -4.67
CA ILE A 34 -7.40 -9.88 -4.82
C ILE A 34 -6.71 -10.53 -6.05
N GLY A 35 -7.33 -11.55 -6.65
CA GLY A 35 -6.81 -12.25 -7.83
C GLY A 35 -5.73 -13.29 -7.50
N VAL A 36 -5.71 -13.83 -6.29
CA VAL A 36 -4.71 -14.81 -5.81
C VAL A 36 -5.30 -16.16 -5.41
N ALA A 37 -6.53 -16.45 -5.81
CA ALA A 37 -7.20 -17.73 -5.48
C ALA A 37 -6.42 -18.95 -6.00
N PHE A 38 -5.68 -18.81 -7.11
CA PHE A 38 -4.83 -19.86 -7.66
C PHE A 38 -3.66 -20.27 -6.74
N LEU A 39 -3.37 -19.46 -5.71
CA LEU A 39 -2.34 -19.74 -4.70
C LEU A 39 -2.89 -20.48 -3.47
N GLN A 40 -4.18 -20.79 -3.40
CA GLN A 40 -4.82 -21.28 -2.18
C GLN A 40 -4.09 -22.46 -1.51
N ASP A 41 -3.55 -23.38 -2.30
CA ASP A 41 -2.86 -24.58 -1.83
C ASP A 41 -1.33 -24.42 -1.77
N LYS A 42 -0.79 -23.26 -2.21
CA LYS A 42 0.65 -22.99 -2.22
C LYS A 42 1.15 -22.63 -0.82
N LEU A 43 2.32 -23.11 -0.45
CA LEU A 43 2.97 -22.74 0.80
C LEU A 43 3.52 -21.32 0.71
N CYS A 44 3.40 -20.53 1.79
CA CYS A 44 3.85 -19.14 1.80
C CYS A 44 5.36 -18.97 1.56
N ASN A 45 6.17 -19.94 1.96
CA ASN A 45 7.62 -19.95 1.73
C ASN A 45 8.02 -20.30 0.27
N GLU A 46 7.08 -20.72 -0.55
CA GLU A 46 7.30 -21.01 -1.98
C GLU A 46 6.81 -19.87 -2.88
N MET A 47 6.25 -18.81 -2.29
CA MET A 47 5.71 -17.66 -3.01
C MET A 47 6.81 -16.67 -3.37
N SER A 48 6.64 -15.97 -4.49
CA SER A 48 7.37 -14.75 -4.75
C SER A 48 6.97 -13.65 -3.77
N GLY A 49 7.81 -12.61 -3.61
CA GLY A 49 7.50 -11.48 -2.73
C GLY A 49 6.15 -10.82 -3.08
N GLY A 50 5.87 -10.64 -4.37
CA GLY A 50 4.60 -10.07 -4.84
C GLY A 50 3.39 -10.96 -4.55
N GLU A 51 3.51 -12.28 -4.79
CA GLU A 51 2.44 -13.23 -4.44
C GLU A 51 2.15 -13.22 -2.93
N LEU A 52 3.19 -13.25 -2.11
CA LEU A 52 3.04 -13.20 -0.66
C LEU A 52 2.39 -11.88 -0.20
N GLN A 53 2.81 -10.75 -0.77
CA GLN A 53 2.24 -9.45 -0.44
C GLN A 53 0.74 -9.39 -0.75
N MET A 54 0.32 -9.91 -1.90
CA MET A 54 -1.10 -9.96 -2.27
C MET A 54 -1.90 -10.90 -1.34
N VAL A 55 -1.32 -12.02 -0.93
CA VAL A 55 -1.94 -12.92 0.07
C VAL A 55 -2.07 -12.22 1.44
N LEU A 56 -1.10 -11.40 1.84
CA LEU A 56 -1.18 -10.62 3.08
C LEU A 56 -2.26 -9.53 3.02
N ILE A 57 -2.45 -8.90 1.86
CA ILE A 57 -3.56 -7.95 1.63
C ILE A 57 -4.90 -8.70 1.70
N ALA A 58 -5.03 -9.88 1.07
CA ALA A 58 -6.22 -10.71 1.16
C ALA A 58 -6.53 -11.12 2.62
N ARG A 59 -5.51 -11.46 3.41
CA ARG A 59 -5.64 -11.74 4.85
C ARG A 59 -6.20 -10.53 5.61
N ALA A 60 -5.67 -9.34 5.34
CA ALA A 60 -6.14 -8.13 6.00
C ALA A 60 -7.58 -7.80 5.60
N LEU A 61 -7.96 -8.03 4.35
CA LEU A 61 -9.32 -7.86 3.84
C LEU A 61 -10.31 -8.85 4.48
N ALA A 62 -9.88 -10.10 4.73
CA ALA A 62 -10.70 -11.13 5.36
C ALA A 62 -11.15 -10.75 6.79
N ALA A 63 -10.48 -9.82 7.45
CA ALA A 63 -10.93 -9.25 8.72
C ALA A 63 -12.12 -8.28 8.57
N GLU A 64 -12.62 -8.03 7.35
CA GLU A 64 -13.71 -7.08 7.05
C GLU A 64 -13.43 -5.68 7.67
N PRO A 65 -12.25 -5.08 7.44
CA PRO A 65 -11.86 -3.85 8.12
C PRO A 65 -12.63 -2.65 7.58
N LYS A 66 -12.86 -1.64 8.43
CA LYS A 66 -13.27 -0.30 8.00
C LYS A 66 -12.07 0.56 7.59
N ILE A 67 -10.93 0.30 8.18
CA ILE A 67 -9.66 0.98 7.91
C ILE A 67 -8.60 -0.09 7.69
N LEU A 68 -7.91 -0.02 6.56
CA LEU A 68 -6.78 -0.88 6.21
C LEU A 68 -5.49 -0.05 6.33
N ILE A 69 -4.55 -0.50 7.14
CA ILE A 69 -3.26 0.16 7.32
C ILE A 69 -2.19 -0.75 6.72
N LEU A 70 -1.42 -0.21 5.79
CA LEU A 70 -0.35 -0.92 5.09
C LEU A 70 0.97 -0.17 5.28
N ASP A 71 1.99 -0.90 5.68
CA ASP A 71 3.34 -0.38 5.90
C ASP A 71 4.24 -0.84 4.76
N GLU A 72 4.66 0.10 3.92
CA GLU A 72 5.49 -0.11 2.74
C GLU A 72 5.09 -1.33 1.88
N PRO A 73 3.81 -1.43 1.47
CA PRO A 73 3.30 -2.65 0.82
C PRO A 73 3.95 -2.96 -0.52
N GLU A 74 4.59 -1.99 -1.16
CA GLU A 74 5.29 -2.11 -2.45
C GLU A 74 6.80 -2.33 -2.31
N SER A 75 7.35 -2.29 -1.10
CA SER A 75 8.80 -2.39 -0.88
C SER A 75 9.35 -3.76 -1.26
N ASN A 76 10.57 -3.77 -1.82
CA ASN A 76 11.29 -4.98 -2.26
C ASN A 76 10.57 -5.80 -3.36
N LEU A 77 9.62 -5.20 -4.07
CA LEU A 77 8.95 -5.80 -5.21
C LEU A 77 9.55 -5.29 -6.53
N ASP A 78 9.45 -6.10 -7.57
CA ASP A 78 9.73 -5.64 -8.94
C ASP A 78 8.63 -4.69 -9.44
N PHE A 79 8.89 -3.95 -10.52
CA PHE A 79 7.99 -2.95 -11.06
C PHE A 79 6.56 -3.46 -11.35
N LYS A 80 6.43 -4.69 -11.87
CA LYS A 80 5.13 -5.29 -12.15
C LYS A 80 4.35 -5.50 -10.85
N ASN A 81 4.98 -6.08 -9.85
CA ASN A 81 4.37 -6.38 -8.57
C ASN A 81 4.06 -5.11 -7.78
N GLN A 82 4.93 -4.08 -7.83
CA GLN A 82 4.65 -2.76 -7.26
C GLN A 82 3.36 -2.17 -7.83
N LEU A 83 3.24 -2.09 -9.15
CA LEU A 83 2.04 -1.58 -9.82
C LEU A 83 0.80 -2.40 -9.47
N THR A 84 0.91 -3.73 -9.43
CA THR A 84 -0.21 -4.61 -9.06
C THR A 84 -0.71 -4.32 -7.65
N VAL A 85 0.19 -4.14 -6.69
CA VAL A 85 -0.15 -3.79 -5.30
C VAL A 85 -0.82 -2.42 -5.23
N LEU A 86 -0.25 -1.40 -5.89
CA LEU A 86 -0.81 -0.05 -5.90
C LEU A 86 -2.21 0.01 -6.52
N ASP A 87 -2.42 -0.66 -7.64
CA ASP A 87 -3.72 -0.74 -8.30
C ASP A 87 -4.74 -1.48 -7.43
N THR A 88 -4.32 -2.56 -6.77
CA THR A 88 -5.17 -3.29 -5.82
C THR A 88 -5.61 -2.39 -4.67
N ILE A 89 -4.70 -1.66 -4.03
CA ILE A 89 -4.99 -0.73 -2.94
C ILE A 89 -5.99 0.35 -3.40
N LYS A 90 -5.74 0.94 -4.57
CA LYS A 90 -6.61 1.95 -5.18
C LYS A 90 -8.00 1.43 -5.46
N ASN A 91 -8.11 0.21 -5.97
CA ASN A 91 -9.39 -0.43 -6.24
C ASN A 91 -10.15 -0.73 -4.95
N LEU A 92 -9.51 -1.29 -3.92
CA LEU A 92 -10.12 -1.56 -2.62
C LEU A 92 -10.73 -0.30 -1.99
N SER A 93 -10.00 0.82 -2.00
CA SER A 93 -10.49 2.09 -1.44
C SER A 93 -11.72 2.62 -2.17
N ARG A 94 -11.84 2.37 -3.48
CA ARG A 94 -12.95 2.86 -4.32
C ARG A 94 -14.18 1.95 -4.30
N THR A 95 -13.98 0.64 -4.23
CA THR A 95 -15.06 -0.33 -4.40
C THR A 95 -15.64 -0.85 -3.10
N LYS A 96 -14.86 -0.84 -2.00
CA LYS A 96 -15.25 -1.47 -0.72
C LYS A 96 -15.68 -0.51 0.37
N ASN A 97 -15.69 0.78 0.13
CA ASN A 97 -15.95 1.78 1.19
C ASN A 97 -15.00 1.60 2.41
N ILE A 98 -13.76 1.20 2.14
CA ILE A 98 -12.69 1.02 3.12
C ILE A 98 -11.76 2.22 3.04
N SER A 99 -11.45 2.85 4.16
CA SER A 99 -10.38 3.85 4.22
C SER A 99 -9.03 3.12 4.23
N VAL A 100 -8.11 3.50 3.34
CA VAL A 100 -6.78 2.90 3.29
C VAL A 100 -5.74 3.94 3.69
N ILE A 101 -4.87 3.57 4.63
CA ILE A 101 -3.71 4.35 5.04
C ILE A 101 -2.48 3.56 4.61
N VAL A 102 -1.64 4.19 3.79
CA VAL A 102 -0.38 3.59 3.32
C VAL A 102 0.78 4.41 3.86
N ASN A 103 1.68 3.78 4.59
CA ASN A 103 3.00 4.35 4.85
C ASN A 103 3.93 3.94 3.70
N THR A 104 4.57 4.90 3.06
CA THR A 104 5.50 4.66 1.95
C THR A 104 6.61 5.71 1.94
N HIS A 105 7.76 5.34 1.42
CA HIS A 105 8.86 6.27 1.15
C HIS A 105 8.98 6.64 -0.35
N TYR A 106 7.97 6.31 -1.15
CA TYR A 106 7.87 6.66 -2.57
C TYR A 106 6.81 7.75 -2.78
N PRO A 107 7.19 9.04 -2.87
CA PRO A 107 6.23 10.14 -3.02
C PRO A 107 5.42 10.08 -4.31
N ASP A 108 5.98 9.53 -5.39
CA ASP A 108 5.29 9.31 -6.66
C ASP A 108 4.19 8.25 -6.56
N HIS A 109 4.41 7.17 -5.81
CA HIS A 109 3.35 6.20 -5.50
C HIS A 109 2.21 6.86 -4.71
N ALA A 110 2.54 7.68 -3.69
CA ALA A 110 1.53 8.41 -2.95
C ALA A 110 0.72 9.35 -3.86
N LEU A 111 1.36 10.07 -4.80
CA LEU A 111 0.68 10.90 -5.80
C LEU A 111 -0.25 10.10 -6.71
N GLN A 112 0.08 8.84 -7.00
CA GLN A 112 -0.67 7.98 -7.90
C GLN A 112 -1.95 7.42 -7.27
N ILE A 113 -1.92 7.09 -5.97
CA ILE A 113 -3.00 6.31 -5.34
C ILE A 113 -3.79 7.06 -4.28
N SER A 114 -3.27 8.15 -3.67
CA SER A 114 -3.90 8.77 -2.52
C SER A 114 -4.59 10.10 -2.84
N ASP A 115 -5.71 10.36 -2.15
CA ASP A 115 -6.43 11.63 -2.19
C ASP A 115 -5.76 12.67 -1.28
N SER A 116 -5.27 12.22 -0.13
CA SER A 116 -4.62 13.06 0.89
C SER A 116 -3.31 12.43 1.35
N ALA A 117 -2.36 13.26 1.74
CA ALA A 117 -1.07 12.81 2.24
C ALA A 117 -0.70 13.52 3.55
N VAL A 118 0.16 12.83 4.31
CA VAL A 118 0.86 13.40 5.46
C VAL A 118 2.36 13.23 5.22
N ILE A 119 3.12 14.30 5.33
CA ILE A 119 4.58 14.25 5.35
C ILE A 119 5.05 14.44 6.78
N LEU A 120 5.78 13.47 7.31
CA LEU A 120 6.42 13.55 8.62
C LEU A 120 7.83 14.10 8.44
N LYS A 121 8.11 15.26 9.04
CA LYS A 121 9.43 15.88 9.01
C LYS A 121 10.34 15.33 10.11
N GLN A 122 11.66 15.45 9.93
CA GLN A 122 12.65 14.99 10.91
C GLN A 122 12.54 15.68 12.29
N ASN A 123 12.00 16.90 12.34
CA ASN A 123 11.78 17.66 13.58
C ASN A 123 10.47 17.27 14.32
N GLY A 124 9.71 16.30 13.77
CA GLY A 124 8.42 15.87 14.33
C GLY A 124 7.21 16.67 13.83
N GLU A 125 7.41 17.70 13.02
CA GLU A 125 6.30 18.39 12.37
C GLU A 125 5.63 17.53 11.31
N CYS A 126 4.31 17.71 11.16
CA CYS A 126 3.50 17.03 10.14
C CYS A 126 2.91 18.05 9.17
N LEU A 127 3.02 17.79 7.88
CA LEU A 127 2.29 18.50 6.85
C LEU A 127 1.13 17.62 6.40
N TYR A 128 -0.08 18.15 6.34
CA TYR A 128 -1.28 17.44 5.91
C TYR A 128 -2.04 18.24 4.87
N GLY A 129 -2.56 17.54 3.86
CA GLY A 129 -3.41 18.14 2.82
C GLY A 129 -3.68 17.18 1.68
N THR A 130 -4.21 17.68 0.56
CA THR A 130 -4.36 16.86 -0.64
C THR A 130 -2.97 16.42 -1.13
N SER A 131 -2.86 15.20 -1.65
CA SER A 131 -1.56 14.64 -2.08
C SER A 131 -0.83 15.58 -3.03
N ARG A 132 -1.52 16.17 -4.00
CA ARG A 132 -0.93 17.13 -4.96
C ARG A 132 -0.47 18.44 -4.32
N SER A 133 -1.10 18.89 -3.22
CA SER A 133 -0.70 20.14 -2.55
C SER A 133 0.47 19.95 -1.59
N ILE A 134 0.54 18.78 -0.96
CA ILE A 134 1.55 18.49 0.08
C ILE A 134 2.83 17.91 -0.53
N ILE A 135 2.70 17.06 -1.54
CA ILE A 135 3.87 16.48 -2.23
C ILE A 135 4.35 17.50 -3.27
N SER A 136 5.18 18.43 -2.81
CA SER A 136 5.81 19.49 -3.60
C SER A 136 7.34 19.39 -3.50
N GLU A 137 8.06 20.01 -4.46
CA GLU A 137 9.52 20.06 -4.44
C GLU A 137 10.02 20.63 -3.10
N GLU A 138 9.41 21.72 -2.61
CA GLU A 138 9.79 22.40 -1.37
C GLU A 138 9.59 21.48 -0.15
N ASN A 139 8.42 20.90 0.00
CA ASN A 139 8.11 20.03 1.15
C ASN A 139 8.95 18.76 1.17
N LEU A 140 9.22 18.17 0.00
CA LEU A 140 10.08 16.98 -0.11
C LEU A 140 11.55 17.31 0.19
N ILE A 141 12.05 18.49 -0.26
CA ILE A 141 13.39 18.97 0.07
C ILE A 141 13.54 19.13 1.60
N ASP A 142 12.57 19.78 2.22
CA ASP A 142 12.59 20.03 3.66
C ASP A 142 12.49 18.73 4.50
N ALA A 143 11.60 17.81 4.09
CA ALA A 143 11.38 16.56 4.81
C ALA A 143 12.54 15.56 4.68
N PHE A 144 13.08 15.41 3.47
CA PHE A 144 14.05 14.34 3.14
C PHE A 144 15.49 14.84 3.00
N ASN A 145 15.73 16.16 3.01
CA ASN A 145 17.04 16.78 2.78
C ASN A 145 17.67 16.35 1.42
N VAL A 146 16.83 16.20 0.41
CA VAL A 146 17.19 15.79 -0.96
C VAL A 146 16.63 16.79 -1.94
N LYS A 147 17.48 17.30 -2.82
CA LYS A 147 17.02 18.11 -3.96
C LYS A 147 16.21 17.20 -4.89
N VAL A 148 14.95 17.55 -5.12
CA VAL A 148 14.04 16.83 -6.01
C VAL A 148 13.48 17.75 -7.08
N ARG A 149 12.97 17.16 -8.17
CA ARG A 149 12.17 17.83 -9.19
C ARG A 149 10.90 17.03 -9.43
N LEU A 150 9.78 17.73 -9.52
CA LEU A 150 8.52 17.17 -9.98
C LEU A 150 8.33 17.49 -11.45
N ARG A 151 7.91 16.50 -12.23
CA ARG A 151 7.59 16.67 -13.65
C ARG A 151 6.33 15.89 -13.99
N ASP A 152 5.42 16.58 -14.64
CA ASP A 152 4.24 15.96 -15.21
C ASP A 152 4.58 15.39 -16.58
N VAL A 153 4.18 14.15 -16.81
CA VAL A 153 4.35 13.43 -18.07
C VAL A 153 2.98 12.99 -18.56
N ASP A 154 2.63 13.40 -19.76
CA ASP A 154 1.41 12.96 -20.42
C ASP A 154 1.62 11.57 -21.01
N ILE A 155 0.88 10.58 -20.53
CA ILE A 155 0.89 9.23 -21.05
C ILE A 155 -0.54 8.87 -21.43
N GLU A 156 -0.77 8.63 -22.73
CA GLU A 156 -2.09 8.36 -23.31
C GLU A 156 -3.09 9.50 -22.99
N GLN A 157 -4.02 9.28 -22.07
CA GLN A 157 -5.04 10.27 -21.67
C GLN A 157 -4.92 10.69 -20.20
N SER A 158 -3.78 10.40 -19.57
CA SER A 158 -3.56 10.63 -18.14
C SER A 158 -2.25 11.37 -17.90
N VAL A 159 -2.26 12.26 -16.89
CA VAL A 159 -1.06 12.98 -16.45
C VAL A 159 -0.48 12.25 -15.25
N TYR A 160 0.78 11.85 -15.35
CA TYR A 160 1.56 11.23 -14.29
C TYR A 160 2.58 12.21 -13.76
N THR A 161 2.60 12.43 -12.45
CA THR A 161 3.63 13.26 -11.81
C THR A 161 4.76 12.36 -11.32
N CYS A 162 5.95 12.56 -11.89
CA CYS A 162 7.16 11.84 -11.48
C CYS A 162 7.97 12.68 -10.49
N VAL A 163 8.46 12.03 -9.43
CA VAL A 163 9.39 12.63 -8.47
C VAL A 163 10.80 12.17 -8.81
N ILE A 164 11.66 13.13 -9.19
CA ILE A 164 13.02 12.86 -9.65
C ILE A 164 13.99 13.32 -8.57
N PRO A 165 14.64 12.42 -7.81
CA PRO A 165 15.70 12.78 -6.89
C PRO A 165 16.94 13.21 -7.68
N VAL A 166 17.52 14.36 -7.31
CA VAL A 166 18.65 14.97 -8.05
C VAL A 166 19.95 14.89 -7.26
N ALA A 167 19.92 15.25 -5.99
CA ALA A 167 21.11 15.26 -5.14
C ALA A 167 20.73 15.29 -3.66
N VAL A 168 21.56 14.69 -2.82
CA VAL A 168 21.49 14.86 -1.36
C VAL A 168 21.99 16.25 -1.00
N LEU A 169 21.26 16.98 -0.17
CA LEU A 169 21.70 18.27 0.33
C LEU A 169 22.64 18.03 1.52
N GLN A 170 23.87 18.54 1.44
CA GLN A 170 24.79 18.53 2.57
C GLN A 170 24.20 19.45 3.66
N LYS A 171 24.02 18.93 4.88
CA LYS A 171 23.79 19.82 6.04
C LYS A 171 25.00 20.73 6.11
N ALA A 172 24.78 22.05 6.05
CA ALA A 172 25.85 22.99 6.36
C ALA A 172 26.40 22.60 7.75
N ALA A 173 27.70 22.27 7.80
CA ALA A 173 28.36 22.03 9.08
C ALA A 173 28.23 23.31 9.91
N VAL A 174 27.49 23.23 11.01
CA VAL A 174 27.38 24.27 12.02
C VAL A 174 28.61 24.21 12.92
#